data_16c7c5a51dc8e9296cd2798a5c560845
#
_entry.id   16c7c5a51dc8e9296cd2798a5c560845
#
_cell.length_a   1.000
_cell.length_b   1.000
_cell.length_c   1.000
_cell.angle_alpha   90.00
_cell.angle_beta   90.00
_cell.angle_gamma   90.00
#
_symmetry.space_group_name_H-M   'P 1'
#
loop_
_entity.id
_entity.type
_entity.pdbx_description
1 polymer ?
#
loop_
_entity_poly.entity_id
_entity_poly.type
_entity_poly.pdbx_seq_one_letter_code
_entity_poly.pdbx_strand_id
1 'polypeptide(L)'
;MLGQCDVTGATKILRVSWDEAWGIMERAVTRGRQRTAPKVVRRIGVNEKAAAKGHRYVTLVCDLEDGTVEHIADARKKESRDGDYQGLSAEQLAGLEAVAMDMWEPYIQATLARVPEAAGKIVFDRFHVMGYLGKAVDTVRKQEHRELMASGDATLKGSKYLWLYSRENVPARRRDEFDALRRKELKAGRAWAIKESLRRLWHYVYPASGWKFWKRWYFWATHSRLEPIRKAAGTVRRHIDNILTYYQHPVTNAMSEGLYSKIQKIKSMACGFRNLENFKTAIYFHCGGLDLYPC
;
A
#
# COMPACT_ATOMS: atom_id res chain seq x y z
N MET A 1 24.80 -1.68 -16.36
CA MET A 1 25.07 -0.25 -16.10
C MET A 1 23.78 0.55 -15.91
N LEU A 2 22.87 0.62 -16.87
CA LEU A 2 21.55 1.31 -16.71
C LEU A 2 20.74 0.83 -15.49
N GLY A 3 20.95 -0.39 -15.00
CA GLY A 3 20.34 -0.89 -13.76
C GLY A 3 20.97 -0.36 -12.46
N GLN A 4 22.14 0.28 -12.55
CA GLN A 4 22.94 0.73 -11.41
C GLN A 4 22.95 2.26 -11.21
N CYS A 5 22.61 3.03 -12.24
CA CYS A 5 22.57 4.49 -12.22
C CYS A 5 21.37 5.00 -13.03
N ASP A 6 21.11 6.31 -12.96
CA ASP A 6 20.12 6.95 -13.82
C ASP A 6 20.63 7.03 -15.28
N VAL A 7 19.72 7.35 -16.21
CA VAL A 7 20.09 7.43 -17.64
C VAL A 7 21.19 8.46 -17.87
N THR A 8 21.13 9.61 -17.21
CA THR A 8 22.16 10.68 -17.32
C THR A 8 23.53 10.22 -16.82
N GLY A 9 23.59 9.43 -15.74
CA GLY A 9 24.82 8.81 -15.27
C GLY A 9 25.36 7.80 -16.26
N ALA A 10 24.48 6.97 -16.84
CA ALA A 10 24.85 5.99 -17.85
C ALA A 10 25.42 6.64 -19.14
N THR A 11 24.85 7.76 -19.60
CA THR A 11 25.36 8.46 -20.82
C THR A 11 26.80 8.93 -20.65
N LYS A 12 27.16 9.42 -19.48
CA LYS A 12 28.54 9.86 -19.18
C LYS A 12 29.56 8.70 -19.23
N ILE A 13 29.15 7.53 -18.75
CA ILE A 13 30.03 6.36 -18.68
C ILE A 13 30.14 5.68 -20.06
N LEU A 14 29.01 5.56 -20.75
CA LEU A 14 28.93 4.89 -22.06
C LEU A 14 29.33 5.80 -23.23
N ARG A 15 29.41 7.12 -23.00
CA ARG A 15 29.67 8.14 -24.04
C ARG A 15 28.65 8.10 -25.18
N VAL A 16 27.38 7.92 -24.82
CA VAL A 16 26.24 7.94 -25.76
C VAL A 16 25.31 9.09 -25.40
N SER A 17 24.46 9.49 -26.34
CA SER A 17 23.40 10.47 -26.08
C SER A 17 22.36 9.92 -25.14
N TRP A 18 21.52 10.80 -24.60
CA TRP A 18 20.42 10.41 -23.72
C TRP A 18 19.40 9.54 -24.48
N ASP A 19 19.08 9.92 -25.72
CA ASP A 19 18.11 9.20 -26.56
C ASP A 19 18.60 7.80 -26.93
N GLU A 20 19.89 7.64 -27.20
CA GLU A 20 20.50 6.33 -27.45
C GLU A 20 20.43 5.43 -26.21
N ALA A 21 20.81 5.95 -25.04
CA ALA A 21 20.74 5.21 -23.78
C ALA A 21 19.29 4.82 -23.43
N TRP A 22 18.35 5.75 -23.64
CA TRP A 22 16.93 5.48 -23.44
C TRP A 22 16.40 4.42 -24.42
N GLY A 23 16.71 4.55 -25.71
CA GLY A 23 16.33 3.58 -26.72
C GLY A 23 16.89 2.17 -26.49
N ILE A 24 18.10 2.05 -25.91
CA ILE A 24 18.64 0.75 -25.47
C ILE A 24 17.76 0.15 -24.36
N MET A 25 17.37 0.96 -23.38
CA MET A 25 16.53 0.50 -22.27
C MET A 25 15.14 0.08 -22.77
N GLU A 26 14.53 0.85 -23.64
CA GLU A 26 13.20 0.57 -24.21
C GLU A 26 13.19 -0.72 -25.02
N ARG A 27 14.18 -0.90 -25.92
CA ARG A 27 14.34 -2.16 -26.68
C ARG A 27 14.60 -3.36 -25.78
N ALA A 28 15.40 -3.20 -24.72
CA ALA A 28 15.66 -4.28 -23.77
C ALA A 28 14.39 -4.70 -23.04
N VAL A 29 13.56 -3.75 -22.58
CA VAL A 29 12.25 -4.03 -21.94
C VAL A 29 11.30 -4.71 -22.93
N THR A 30 11.21 -4.22 -24.16
CA THR A 30 10.35 -4.82 -25.20
C THR A 30 10.73 -6.27 -25.46
N ARG A 31 12.03 -6.55 -25.67
CA ARG A 31 12.51 -7.94 -25.84
C ARG A 31 12.24 -8.81 -24.62
N GLY A 32 12.57 -8.31 -23.42
CA GLY A 32 12.37 -9.06 -22.19
C GLY A 32 10.91 -9.44 -22.01
N ARG A 33 9.98 -8.52 -22.24
CA ARG A 33 8.54 -8.79 -22.15
C ARG A 33 8.07 -9.81 -23.21
N GLN A 34 8.60 -9.76 -24.44
CA GLN A 34 8.28 -10.72 -25.48
C GLN A 34 8.78 -12.13 -25.19
N ARG A 35 9.91 -12.26 -24.49
CA ARG A 35 10.52 -13.53 -24.10
C ARG A 35 9.91 -14.14 -22.85
N THR A 36 9.33 -13.32 -22.00
CA THR A 36 8.73 -13.78 -20.74
C THR A 36 7.54 -14.68 -21.06
N ALA A 37 7.68 -15.96 -20.74
CA ALA A 37 6.59 -16.91 -20.85
C ALA A 37 5.47 -16.55 -19.85
N PRO A 38 4.19 -16.76 -20.21
CA PRO A 38 3.10 -16.64 -19.27
C PRO A 38 3.35 -17.55 -18.06
N LYS A 39 3.39 -16.97 -16.85
CA LYS A 39 3.49 -17.73 -15.61
C LYS A 39 2.20 -17.62 -14.82
N VAL A 40 1.88 -18.66 -14.05
CA VAL A 40 0.80 -18.59 -13.08
C VAL A 40 1.34 -17.95 -11.82
N VAL A 41 0.87 -16.73 -11.53
CA VAL A 41 1.19 -16.02 -10.29
C VAL A 41 0.14 -16.38 -9.26
N ARG A 42 0.55 -16.90 -8.10
CA ARG A 42 -0.39 -17.33 -7.05
C ARG A 42 -0.87 -16.19 -6.18
N ARG A 43 0.01 -15.24 -5.87
CA ARG A 43 -0.27 -14.14 -4.93
C ARG A 43 0.10 -12.83 -5.55
N ILE A 44 -0.88 -11.99 -5.79
CA ILE A 44 -0.66 -10.68 -6.38
C ILE A 44 -0.98 -9.55 -5.40
N GLY A 45 -0.26 -8.45 -5.55
CA GLY A 45 -0.55 -7.17 -4.91
C GLY A 45 -1.04 -6.17 -5.95
N VAL A 46 -2.18 -5.54 -5.69
CA VAL A 46 -2.73 -4.47 -6.55
C VAL A 46 -2.68 -3.15 -5.79
N ASN A 47 -2.02 -2.15 -6.36
CA ASN A 47 -1.91 -0.84 -5.71
C ASN A 47 -1.73 0.29 -6.73
N GLU A 48 -2.09 1.51 -6.32
CA GLU A 48 -1.88 2.71 -7.14
C GLU A 48 -0.56 3.41 -6.82
N LYS A 49 0.09 3.91 -7.87
CA LYS A 49 1.27 4.77 -7.74
C LYS A 49 1.10 6.07 -8.52
N ALA A 50 1.32 7.20 -7.84
CA ALA A 50 1.33 8.49 -8.51
C ALA A 50 2.53 8.60 -9.46
N ALA A 51 2.27 8.76 -10.75
CA ALA A 51 3.30 8.97 -11.77
C ALA A 51 3.76 10.43 -11.81
N ALA A 52 2.84 11.40 -11.70
CA ALA A 52 3.14 12.84 -11.73
C ALA A 52 2.20 13.63 -10.81
N LYS A 53 2.51 14.90 -10.59
CA LYS A 53 1.57 15.88 -9.99
C LYS A 53 0.32 15.99 -10.89
N GLY A 54 -0.85 16.32 -10.32
CA GLY A 54 -2.09 16.48 -11.09
C GLY A 54 -2.86 15.18 -11.33
N HIS A 55 -2.83 14.25 -10.37
CA HIS A 55 -3.67 13.04 -10.36
C HIS A 55 -3.40 12.03 -11.50
N ARG A 56 -2.17 11.95 -11.97
CA ARG A 56 -1.76 10.87 -12.86
C ARG A 56 -1.25 9.70 -12.03
N TYR A 57 -1.99 8.59 -12.06
CA TYR A 57 -1.64 7.36 -11.33
C TYR A 57 -1.49 6.21 -12.31
N VAL A 58 -0.74 5.20 -11.94
CA VAL A 58 -0.72 3.88 -12.55
C VAL A 58 -1.15 2.85 -11.53
N THR A 59 -1.88 1.84 -11.96
CA THR A 59 -2.14 0.64 -11.18
C THR A 59 -1.01 -0.35 -11.44
N LEU A 60 -0.44 -0.87 -10.38
CA LEU A 60 0.60 -1.87 -10.41
C LEU A 60 0.03 -3.20 -9.95
N VAL A 61 0.20 -4.24 -10.75
CA VAL A 61 -0.04 -5.64 -10.37
C VAL A 61 1.32 -6.30 -10.18
N CYS A 62 1.59 -6.71 -8.96
CA CYS A 62 2.89 -7.24 -8.54
C CYS A 62 2.76 -8.68 -8.10
N ASP A 63 3.70 -9.53 -8.49
CA ASP A 63 3.91 -10.83 -7.89
C ASP A 63 4.50 -10.63 -6.48
N LEU A 64 3.83 -11.14 -5.47
CA LEU A 64 4.24 -11.01 -4.07
C LEU A 64 5.23 -12.09 -3.63
N GLU A 65 5.44 -13.13 -4.42
CA GLU A 65 6.42 -14.18 -4.17
C GLU A 65 7.77 -13.81 -4.77
N ASP A 66 7.80 -13.40 -6.03
CA ASP A 66 9.05 -13.02 -6.74
C ASP A 66 9.44 -11.54 -6.51
N GLY A 67 8.51 -10.70 -6.06
CA GLY A 67 8.75 -9.26 -5.89
C GLY A 67 8.94 -8.53 -7.22
N THR A 68 8.18 -8.91 -8.24
CA THR A 68 8.24 -8.35 -9.60
C THR A 68 6.96 -7.63 -9.98
N VAL A 69 7.06 -6.66 -10.89
CA VAL A 69 5.89 -6.00 -11.50
C VAL A 69 5.48 -6.79 -12.75
N GLU A 70 4.32 -7.41 -12.69
CA GLU A 70 3.78 -8.23 -13.78
C GLU A 70 2.99 -7.40 -14.78
N HIS A 71 2.19 -6.45 -14.27
CA HIS A 71 1.37 -5.60 -15.13
C HIS A 71 1.29 -4.16 -14.60
N ILE A 72 1.22 -3.21 -15.54
CA ILE A 72 1.02 -1.79 -15.24
C ILE A 72 -0.12 -1.26 -16.10
N ALA A 73 -1.21 -0.88 -15.45
CA ALA A 73 -2.35 -0.26 -16.10
C ALA A 73 -2.38 1.25 -15.86
N ASP A 74 -2.99 2.01 -16.80
CA ASP A 74 -3.25 3.43 -16.59
C ASP A 74 -4.40 3.58 -15.61
N ALA A 75 -4.13 4.19 -14.46
CA ALA A 75 -5.17 4.45 -13.49
C ALA A 75 -6.10 5.57 -13.96
N ARG A 76 -7.42 5.37 -13.76
CA ARG A 76 -8.50 6.36 -13.89
C ARG A 76 -9.14 6.61 -15.25
N LYS A 77 -9.18 5.66 -16.16
CA LYS A 77 -10.34 5.67 -17.04
C LYS A 77 -11.43 4.82 -16.37
N LYS A 78 -12.67 5.33 -16.32
CA LYS A 78 -13.84 4.58 -15.81
C LYS A 78 -14.02 3.23 -16.51
N GLU A 79 -13.46 3.11 -17.70
CA GLU A 79 -13.41 1.94 -18.57
C GLU A 79 -12.24 0.98 -18.25
N SER A 80 -11.26 1.42 -17.48
CA SER A 80 -10.06 0.66 -17.08
C SER A 80 -10.31 -0.28 -15.88
N ARG A 81 -11.53 -0.37 -15.35
CA ARG A 81 -11.88 -1.31 -14.26
C ARG A 81 -11.69 -2.76 -14.69
N ASP A 82 -11.86 -3.05 -15.95
CA ASP A 82 -11.61 -4.36 -16.56
C ASP A 82 -10.14 -4.56 -16.97
N GLY A 83 -9.37 -3.48 -17.12
CA GLY A 83 -8.00 -3.51 -17.63
C GLY A 83 -6.98 -4.13 -16.69
N ASP A 84 -7.23 -4.10 -15.38
CA ASP A 84 -6.28 -4.61 -14.37
C ASP A 84 -6.08 -6.13 -14.48
N TYR A 85 -7.10 -6.86 -15.00
CA TYR A 85 -7.07 -8.31 -15.19
C TYR A 85 -7.15 -8.75 -16.68
N GLN A 86 -7.30 -7.81 -17.63
CA GLN A 86 -7.46 -8.12 -19.06
C GLN A 86 -6.22 -8.76 -19.70
N GLY A 87 -5.05 -8.58 -19.08
CA GLY A 87 -3.80 -9.20 -19.56
C GLY A 87 -3.58 -10.64 -19.07
N LEU A 88 -4.45 -11.14 -18.17
CA LEU A 88 -4.32 -12.47 -17.59
C LEU A 88 -5.26 -13.47 -18.29
N SER A 89 -4.73 -14.67 -18.59
CA SER A 89 -5.56 -15.77 -19.13
C SER A 89 -6.52 -16.31 -18.06
N ALA A 90 -7.54 -17.05 -18.49
CA ALA A 90 -8.46 -17.72 -17.57
C ALA A 90 -7.73 -18.68 -16.61
N GLU A 91 -6.69 -19.36 -17.08
CA GLU A 91 -5.84 -20.25 -16.29
C GLU A 91 -5.05 -19.45 -15.23
N GLN A 92 -4.47 -18.31 -15.61
CA GLN A 92 -3.76 -17.43 -14.68
C GLN A 92 -4.70 -16.89 -13.60
N LEU A 93 -5.92 -16.47 -13.96
CA LEU A 93 -6.93 -15.99 -13.00
C LEU A 93 -7.40 -17.11 -12.05
N ALA A 94 -7.57 -18.32 -12.55
CA ALA A 94 -7.94 -19.49 -11.74
C ALA A 94 -6.82 -19.88 -10.77
N GLY A 95 -5.55 -19.70 -11.17
CA GLY A 95 -4.38 -20.01 -10.36
C GLY A 95 -4.13 -19.00 -9.23
N LEU A 96 -4.81 -17.86 -9.20
CA LEU A 96 -4.69 -16.90 -8.10
C LEU A 96 -5.23 -17.49 -6.78
N GLU A 97 -4.40 -17.49 -5.76
CA GLU A 97 -4.73 -17.91 -4.40
C GLU A 97 -5.08 -16.69 -3.51
N ALA A 98 -4.39 -15.56 -3.70
CA ALA A 98 -4.62 -14.35 -2.94
C ALA A 98 -4.38 -13.08 -3.76
N VAL A 99 -5.23 -12.07 -3.50
CA VAL A 99 -5.13 -10.73 -4.10
C VAL A 99 -5.07 -9.71 -2.97
N ALA A 100 -3.87 -9.20 -2.69
CA ALA A 100 -3.67 -8.16 -1.68
C ALA A 100 -3.95 -6.78 -2.28
N MET A 101 -4.80 -5.99 -1.64
CA MET A 101 -5.18 -4.66 -2.13
C MET A 101 -5.58 -3.70 -1.01
N ASP A 102 -5.78 -2.43 -1.36
CA ASP A 102 -6.46 -1.45 -0.50
C ASP A 102 -7.98 -1.70 -0.51
N MET A 103 -8.66 -1.22 0.52
CA MET A 103 -10.13 -1.24 0.64
C MET A 103 -10.79 -0.21 -0.29
N TRP A 104 -10.39 -0.20 -1.56
CA TRP A 104 -10.95 0.68 -2.57
C TRP A 104 -11.96 -0.07 -3.43
N GLU A 105 -13.20 0.40 -3.40
CA GLU A 105 -14.34 -0.30 -4.00
C GLU A 105 -14.15 -0.69 -5.48
N PRO A 106 -13.58 0.15 -6.36
CA PRO A 106 -13.35 -0.24 -7.75
C PRO A 106 -12.45 -1.47 -7.92
N TYR A 107 -11.40 -1.65 -7.09
CA TYR A 107 -10.56 -2.86 -7.16
C TYR A 107 -11.29 -4.09 -6.66
N ILE A 108 -12.06 -3.93 -5.58
CA ILE A 108 -12.88 -5.02 -5.04
C ILE A 108 -13.84 -5.52 -6.11
N GLN A 109 -14.57 -4.61 -6.76
CA GLN A 109 -15.53 -4.97 -7.80
C GLN A 109 -14.87 -5.58 -9.04
N ALA A 110 -13.74 -5.04 -9.50
CA ALA A 110 -12.99 -5.62 -10.62
C ALA A 110 -12.52 -7.04 -10.30
N THR A 111 -12.01 -7.27 -9.08
CA THR A 111 -11.55 -8.58 -8.65
C THR A 111 -12.70 -9.58 -8.54
N LEU A 112 -13.83 -9.18 -7.92
CA LEU A 112 -15.02 -10.01 -7.80
C LEU A 112 -15.60 -10.41 -9.16
N ALA A 113 -15.49 -9.53 -10.16
CA ALA A 113 -16.02 -9.79 -11.51
C ALA A 113 -15.13 -10.73 -12.33
N ARG A 114 -13.84 -10.82 -12.07
CA ARG A 114 -12.87 -11.48 -12.95
C ARG A 114 -12.17 -12.70 -12.33
N VAL A 115 -11.93 -12.67 -11.03
CA VAL A 115 -11.19 -13.75 -10.36
C VAL A 115 -12.18 -14.79 -9.84
N PRO A 116 -12.04 -16.07 -10.20
CA PRO A 116 -12.87 -17.13 -9.64
C PRO A 116 -12.73 -17.18 -8.11
N GLU A 117 -13.86 -17.31 -7.40
CA GLU A 117 -13.90 -17.39 -5.92
C GLU A 117 -13.25 -16.19 -5.21
N ALA A 118 -13.24 -15.03 -5.85
CA ALA A 118 -12.54 -13.82 -5.40
C ALA A 118 -12.86 -13.42 -3.95
N ALA A 119 -14.08 -13.63 -3.48
CA ALA A 119 -14.49 -13.26 -2.12
C ALA A 119 -13.61 -13.89 -1.03
N GLY A 120 -13.14 -15.13 -1.24
CA GLY A 120 -12.22 -15.83 -0.36
C GLY A 120 -10.73 -15.55 -0.61
N LYS A 121 -10.41 -14.84 -1.71
CA LYS A 121 -9.02 -14.58 -2.13
C LYS A 121 -8.57 -13.14 -1.89
N ILE A 122 -9.52 -12.18 -1.73
CA ILE A 122 -9.18 -10.79 -1.44
C ILE A 122 -8.65 -10.68 -0.01
N VAL A 123 -7.46 -10.09 0.13
CA VAL A 123 -6.82 -9.80 1.41
C VAL A 123 -6.55 -8.30 1.50
N PHE A 124 -7.10 -7.65 2.53
CA PHE A 124 -6.82 -6.24 2.73
C PHE A 124 -5.53 -6.00 3.50
N ASP A 125 -4.71 -5.14 2.93
CA ASP A 125 -3.44 -4.76 3.52
C ASP A 125 -3.61 -4.12 4.90
N ARG A 126 -2.91 -4.71 5.87
CA ARG A 126 -2.84 -4.21 7.25
C ARG A 126 -2.45 -2.74 7.32
N PHE A 127 -1.51 -2.28 6.49
CA PHE A 127 -1.05 -0.89 6.48
C PHE A 127 -2.20 0.07 6.15
N HIS A 128 -2.98 -0.25 5.13
CA HIS A 128 -4.14 0.56 4.73
C HIS A 128 -5.22 0.57 5.80
N VAL A 129 -5.54 -0.59 6.39
CA VAL A 129 -6.50 -0.69 7.51
C VAL A 129 -6.06 0.20 8.68
N MET A 130 -4.79 0.11 9.07
CA MET A 130 -4.23 0.95 10.15
C MET A 130 -4.17 2.43 9.78
N GLY A 131 -4.00 2.75 8.50
CA GLY A 131 -4.05 4.12 7.96
C GLY A 131 -5.38 4.81 8.20
N TYR A 132 -6.50 4.11 8.03
CA TYR A 132 -7.84 4.65 8.35
C TYR A 132 -7.96 5.03 9.83
N LEU A 133 -7.50 4.17 10.72
CA LEU A 133 -7.50 4.48 12.15
C LEU A 133 -6.52 5.58 12.50
N GLY A 134 -5.36 5.64 11.84
CA GLY A 134 -4.40 6.73 12.01
C GLY A 134 -5.01 8.10 11.67
N LYS A 135 -5.75 8.19 10.56
CA LYS A 135 -6.49 9.40 10.17
C LYS A 135 -7.56 9.78 11.22
N ALA A 136 -8.28 8.79 11.76
CA ALA A 136 -9.27 9.00 12.80
C ALA A 136 -8.64 9.53 14.10
N VAL A 137 -7.51 8.96 14.52
CA VAL A 137 -6.74 9.43 15.69
C VAL A 137 -6.29 10.88 15.51
N ASP A 138 -5.73 11.24 14.33
CA ASP A 138 -5.31 12.62 14.05
C ASP A 138 -6.49 13.60 14.05
N THR A 139 -7.65 13.15 13.59
CA THR A 139 -8.87 13.97 13.63
C THR A 139 -9.31 14.24 15.09
N VAL A 140 -9.35 13.20 15.93
CA VAL A 140 -9.66 13.37 17.36
C VAL A 140 -8.64 14.31 18.03
N ARG A 141 -7.35 14.10 17.77
CA ARG A 141 -6.28 14.95 18.29
C ARG A 141 -6.46 16.42 17.88
N LYS A 142 -6.80 16.68 16.60
CA LYS A 142 -7.01 18.05 16.09
C LYS A 142 -8.21 18.72 16.76
N GLN A 143 -9.29 17.98 16.98
CA GLN A 143 -10.48 18.50 17.67
C GLN A 143 -10.13 18.84 19.10
N GLU A 144 -9.54 17.92 19.85
CA GLU A 144 -9.14 18.13 21.23
C GLU A 144 -8.07 19.23 21.38
N HIS A 145 -7.10 19.31 20.46
CA HIS A 145 -6.11 20.40 20.47
C HIS A 145 -6.75 21.77 20.33
N ARG A 146 -7.78 21.92 19.50
CA ARG A 146 -8.52 23.19 19.37
C ARG A 146 -9.25 23.54 20.67
N GLU A 147 -9.91 22.55 21.30
CA GLU A 147 -10.60 22.72 22.58
C GLU A 147 -9.62 23.17 23.68
N LEU A 148 -8.49 22.50 23.82
CA LEU A 148 -7.46 22.82 24.80
C LEU A 148 -6.83 24.20 24.54
N MET A 149 -6.49 24.51 23.30
CA MET A 149 -5.94 25.83 22.95
C MET A 149 -6.91 26.98 23.25
N ALA A 150 -8.20 26.78 23.11
CA ALA A 150 -9.22 27.78 23.47
C ALA A 150 -9.26 28.05 24.97
N SER A 151 -8.85 27.08 25.80
CA SER A 151 -8.69 27.24 27.26
C SER A 151 -7.26 27.62 27.69
N GLY A 152 -6.36 27.93 26.73
CA GLY A 152 -4.96 28.27 27.02
C GLY A 152 -4.03 27.07 27.23
N ASP A 153 -4.52 25.84 27.06
CA ASP A 153 -3.71 24.62 27.24
C ASP A 153 -3.05 24.17 25.93
N ALA A 154 -1.72 24.24 25.87
CA ALA A 154 -0.91 23.84 24.72
C ALA A 154 -0.43 22.37 24.77
N THR A 155 -0.98 21.52 25.65
CA THR A 155 -0.53 20.13 25.89
C THR A 155 -0.34 19.32 24.61
N LEU A 156 -1.21 19.46 23.61
CA LEU A 156 -1.13 18.69 22.37
C LEU A 156 -0.32 19.37 21.24
N LYS A 157 0.29 20.54 21.50
CA LYS A 157 1.12 21.25 20.52
C LYS A 157 2.34 20.40 20.16
N GLY A 158 2.61 20.24 18.85
CA GLY A 158 3.77 19.46 18.34
C GLY A 158 3.67 17.93 18.51
N SER A 159 2.59 17.40 19.08
CA SER A 159 2.43 15.97 19.41
C SER A 159 1.90 15.09 18.27
N LYS A 160 1.58 15.64 17.06
CA LYS A 160 0.92 14.93 15.96
C LYS A 160 1.50 13.55 15.69
N TYR A 161 2.81 13.47 15.45
CA TYR A 161 3.44 12.22 15.04
C TYR A 161 3.52 11.19 16.16
N LEU A 162 3.54 11.60 17.44
CA LEU A 162 3.51 10.69 18.58
C LEU A 162 2.26 9.80 18.56
N TRP A 163 1.10 10.36 18.20
CA TRP A 163 -0.16 9.65 18.12
C TRP A 163 -0.32 8.79 16.85
N LEU A 164 0.46 9.08 15.80
CA LEU A 164 0.46 8.31 14.56
C LEU A 164 1.36 7.08 14.64
N TYR A 165 2.48 7.17 15.36
CA TYR A 165 3.37 6.02 15.56
C TYR A 165 2.67 4.86 16.28
N SER A 166 3.16 3.65 16.03
CA SER A 166 3.00 2.55 16.96
C SER A 166 3.96 2.75 18.15
N ARG A 167 3.67 2.08 19.28
CA ARG A 167 4.46 2.28 20.49
C ARG A 167 5.95 2.00 20.27
N GLU A 168 6.26 0.92 19.59
CA GLU A 168 7.64 0.50 19.29
C GLU A 168 8.39 1.49 18.38
N ASN A 169 7.67 2.22 17.52
CA ASN A 169 8.24 3.14 16.55
C ASN A 169 8.34 4.59 17.06
N VAL A 170 7.92 4.85 18.30
CA VAL A 170 8.14 6.16 18.91
C VAL A 170 9.65 6.38 19.09
N PRO A 171 10.22 7.48 18.52
CA PRO A 171 11.63 7.78 18.65
C PRO A 171 12.08 7.79 20.11
N ALA A 172 13.23 7.17 20.41
CA ALA A 172 13.73 7.03 21.79
C ALA A 172 13.73 8.36 22.56
N ARG A 173 14.19 9.43 21.92
CA ARG A 173 14.24 10.80 22.50
C ARG A 173 12.87 11.40 22.87
N ARG A 174 11.77 10.82 22.41
CA ARG A 174 10.40 11.31 22.64
C ARG A 174 9.53 10.32 23.42
N ARG A 175 10.08 9.22 23.92
CA ARG A 175 9.31 8.19 24.64
C ARG A 175 8.74 8.74 25.95
N ASP A 176 9.55 9.44 26.73
CA ASP A 176 9.13 10.00 28.02
C ASP A 176 8.03 11.05 27.83
N GLU A 177 8.17 11.92 26.81
CA GLU A 177 7.15 12.87 26.42
C GLU A 177 5.83 12.16 26.06
N PHE A 178 5.92 11.10 25.27
CA PHE A 178 4.73 10.35 24.83
C PHE A 178 4.08 9.62 26.01
N ASP A 179 4.86 9.02 26.90
CA ASP A 179 4.33 8.33 28.07
C ASP A 179 3.69 9.32 29.05
N ALA A 180 4.24 10.53 29.20
CA ALA A 180 3.63 11.60 29.98
C ALA A 180 2.27 12.04 29.38
N LEU A 181 2.18 12.20 28.05
CA LEU A 181 0.93 12.51 27.36
C LEU A 181 -0.12 11.40 27.53
N ARG A 182 0.29 10.13 27.47
CA ARG A 182 -0.60 8.97 27.61
C ARG A 182 -1.18 8.82 29.03
N ARG A 183 -0.51 9.34 30.03
CA ARG A 183 -1.02 9.34 31.43
C ARG A 183 -2.12 10.39 31.64
N LYS A 184 -2.21 11.38 30.76
CA LYS A 184 -3.29 12.38 30.80
C LYS A 184 -4.59 11.79 30.26
N GLU A 185 -5.72 12.22 30.77
CA GLU A 185 -7.06 11.80 30.33
C GLU A 185 -7.46 12.46 29.00
N LEU A 186 -6.66 12.24 27.96
CA LEU A 186 -6.87 12.83 26.65
C LEU A 186 -7.75 11.93 25.76
N LYS A 187 -8.66 12.55 25.02
CA LYS A 187 -9.43 11.89 23.93
C LYS A 187 -8.49 11.27 22.89
N ALA A 188 -7.40 11.96 22.54
CA ALA A 188 -6.34 11.48 21.64
C ALA A 188 -5.66 10.21 22.20
N GLY A 189 -5.43 10.12 23.51
CA GLY A 189 -4.89 8.93 24.17
C GLY A 189 -5.81 7.72 24.04
N ARG A 190 -7.12 7.89 24.27
CA ARG A 190 -8.10 6.81 24.07
C ARG A 190 -8.19 6.39 22.60
N ALA A 191 -8.22 7.35 21.68
CA ALA A 191 -8.25 7.05 20.25
C ALA A 191 -7.02 6.24 19.81
N TRP A 192 -5.84 6.63 20.29
CA TRP A 192 -4.59 5.92 20.05
C TRP A 192 -4.61 4.49 20.62
N ALA A 193 -5.09 4.30 21.84
CA ALA A 193 -5.19 3.00 22.48
C ALA A 193 -6.09 2.05 21.67
N ILE A 194 -7.22 2.55 21.16
CA ILE A 194 -8.13 1.79 20.29
C ILE A 194 -7.40 1.41 18.97
N LYS A 195 -6.75 2.37 18.31
CA LYS A 195 -5.94 2.11 17.11
C LYS A 195 -4.88 1.05 17.38
N GLU A 196 -4.09 1.23 18.44
CA GLU A 196 -2.96 0.36 18.73
C GLU A 196 -3.40 -1.07 19.08
N SER A 197 -4.53 -1.22 19.79
CA SER A 197 -5.06 -2.52 20.14
C SER A 197 -5.48 -3.34 18.90
N LEU A 198 -5.98 -2.71 17.82
CA LEU A 198 -6.37 -3.44 16.60
C LEU A 198 -5.19 -4.17 15.95
N ARG A 199 -3.97 -3.67 16.12
CA ARG A 199 -2.77 -4.33 15.58
C ARG A 199 -2.64 -5.78 16.04
N ARG A 200 -3.20 -6.11 17.20
CA ARG A 200 -3.18 -7.47 17.75
C ARG A 200 -4.03 -8.44 16.92
N LEU A 201 -4.94 -7.94 16.09
CA LEU A 201 -5.77 -8.79 15.22
C LEU A 201 -4.90 -9.71 14.36
N TRP A 202 -3.83 -9.21 13.78
CA TRP A 202 -2.94 -9.97 12.89
C TRP A 202 -1.94 -10.89 13.62
N HIS A 203 -1.94 -10.91 14.96
CA HIS A 203 -1.06 -11.77 15.75
C HIS A 203 -1.75 -13.06 16.20
N TYR A 204 -3.03 -13.20 15.99
CA TYR A 204 -3.72 -14.45 16.29
C TYR A 204 -3.42 -15.49 15.19
N VAL A 205 -3.25 -16.75 15.64
CA VAL A 205 -3.03 -17.88 14.73
C VAL A 205 -4.36 -18.47 14.28
N TYR A 206 -5.33 -18.53 15.21
CA TYR A 206 -6.64 -19.15 14.95
C TYR A 206 -7.69 -18.11 14.56
N PRO A 207 -8.39 -18.30 13.41
CA PRO A 207 -9.44 -17.39 12.94
C PRO A 207 -10.51 -17.11 14.01
N ALA A 208 -10.94 -18.14 14.74
CA ALA A 208 -11.93 -18.01 15.81
C ALA A 208 -11.48 -17.03 16.91
N SER A 209 -10.21 -17.05 17.27
CA SER A 209 -9.63 -16.11 18.27
C SER A 209 -9.59 -14.70 17.73
N GLY A 210 -9.24 -14.52 16.45
CA GLY A 210 -9.29 -13.25 15.76
C GLY A 210 -10.72 -12.67 15.72
N TRP A 211 -11.71 -13.50 15.37
CA TRP A 211 -13.13 -13.11 15.42
C TRP A 211 -13.59 -12.69 16.83
N LYS A 212 -13.24 -13.45 17.85
CA LYS A 212 -13.57 -13.12 19.24
C LYS A 212 -12.92 -11.81 19.68
N PHE A 213 -11.68 -11.58 19.29
CA PHE A 213 -10.98 -10.32 19.53
C PHE A 213 -11.66 -9.16 18.79
N TRP A 214 -11.96 -9.32 17.49
CA TRP A 214 -12.62 -8.34 16.65
C TRP A 214 -13.93 -7.86 17.27
N LYS A 215 -14.82 -8.77 17.69
CA LYS A 215 -16.11 -8.42 18.29
C LYS A 215 -15.93 -7.51 19.51
N ARG A 216 -14.98 -7.85 20.40
CA ARG A 216 -14.68 -7.03 21.61
C ARG A 216 -14.07 -5.67 21.22
N TRP A 217 -13.16 -5.66 20.27
CA TRP A 217 -12.55 -4.43 19.77
C TRP A 217 -13.60 -3.51 19.13
N TYR A 218 -14.46 -4.07 18.29
CA TYR A 218 -15.52 -3.32 17.60
C TYR A 218 -16.50 -2.69 18.61
N PHE A 219 -16.91 -3.46 19.62
CA PHE A 219 -17.73 -2.93 20.71
C PHE A 219 -17.04 -1.74 21.40
N TRP A 220 -15.77 -1.89 21.79
CA TRP A 220 -15.02 -0.81 22.43
C TRP A 220 -14.90 0.43 21.53
N ALA A 221 -14.55 0.28 20.27
CA ALA A 221 -14.41 1.37 19.31
C ALA A 221 -15.74 2.13 19.11
N THR A 222 -16.85 1.42 18.97
CA THR A 222 -18.18 2.02 18.74
C THR A 222 -18.77 2.69 19.99
N HIS A 223 -18.40 2.25 21.19
CA HIS A 223 -18.82 2.84 22.48
C HIS A 223 -17.82 3.88 23.02
N SER A 224 -16.78 4.21 22.27
CA SER A 224 -15.74 5.17 22.70
C SER A 224 -16.22 6.62 22.84
N ARG A 225 -17.38 6.98 22.30
CA ARG A 225 -17.89 8.35 22.16
C ARG A 225 -16.98 9.27 21.31
N LEU A 226 -16.08 8.67 20.50
CA LEU A 226 -15.18 9.38 19.59
C LEU A 226 -15.68 9.16 18.16
N GLU A 227 -16.40 10.14 17.62
CA GLU A 227 -17.04 10.03 16.31
C GLU A 227 -16.09 9.62 15.17
N PRO A 228 -14.86 10.17 15.04
CA PRO A 228 -13.92 9.73 14.01
C PRO A 228 -13.54 8.24 14.16
N ILE A 229 -13.41 7.73 15.38
CA ILE A 229 -13.10 6.31 15.66
C ILE A 229 -14.28 5.42 15.32
N ARG A 230 -15.52 5.84 15.66
CA ARG A 230 -16.74 5.11 15.31
C ARG A 230 -16.88 4.95 13.79
N LYS A 231 -16.64 6.03 13.03
CA LYS A 231 -16.66 6.01 11.57
C LYS A 231 -15.60 5.06 11.00
N ALA A 232 -14.37 5.13 11.50
CA ALA A 232 -13.30 4.24 11.07
C ALA A 232 -13.62 2.77 11.40
N ALA A 233 -14.15 2.48 12.60
CA ALA A 233 -14.57 1.14 12.98
C ALA A 233 -15.70 0.61 12.06
N GLY A 234 -16.64 1.46 11.66
CA GLY A 234 -17.68 1.14 10.68
C GLY A 234 -17.11 0.76 9.30
N THR A 235 -16.06 1.47 8.85
CA THR A 235 -15.36 1.12 7.62
C THR A 235 -14.68 -0.24 7.73
N VAL A 236 -13.94 -0.49 8.82
CA VAL A 236 -13.30 -1.79 9.07
C VAL A 236 -14.33 -2.92 9.12
N ARG A 237 -15.51 -2.68 9.76
CA ARG A 237 -16.59 -3.67 9.81
C ARG A 237 -17.10 -4.10 8.43
N ARG A 238 -17.25 -3.16 7.51
CA ARG A 238 -17.72 -3.49 6.14
C ARG A 238 -16.80 -4.43 5.39
N HIS A 239 -15.53 -4.45 5.77
CA HIS A 239 -14.49 -5.21 5.11
C HIS A 239 -13.87 -6.30 5.98
N ILE A 240 -14.52 -6.63 7.12
CA ILE A 240 -13.91 -7.52 8.12
C ILE A 240 -13.63 -8.91 7.58
N ASP A 241 -14.49 -9.45 6.73
CA ASP A 241 -14.31 -10.78 6.17
C ASP A 241 -13.01 -10.86 5.36
N ASN A 242 -12.77 -9.89 4.47
CA ASN A 242 -11.54 -9.82 3.69
C ASN A 242 -10.30 -9.38 4.50
N ILE A 243 -10.46 -8.73 5.64
CA ILE A 243 -9.36 -8.51 6.59
C ILE A 243 -8.99 -9.84 7.27
N LEU A 244 -9.97 -10.67 7.60
CA LEU A 244 -9.76 -11.97 8.25
C LEU A 244 -9.32 -13.08 7.27
N THR A 245 -9.51 -12.89 5.95
CA THR A 245 -8.91 -13.74 4.90
C THR A 245 -7.38 -13.84 5.05
N TYR A 246 -6.75 -12.85 5.71
CA TYR A 246 -5.34 -12.92 6.10
C TYR A 246 -4.96 -14.21 6.85
N TYR A 247 -5.87 -14.81 7.61
CA TYR A 247 -5.58 -16.06 8.32
C TYR A 247 -5.47 -17.29 7.40
N GLN A 248 -6.10 -17.21 6.24
CA GLN A 248 -6.00 -18.25 5.20
C GLN A 248 -4.83 -17.96 4.26
N HIS A 249 -4.64 -16.68 3.95
CA HIS A 249 -3.60 -16.18 3.06
C HIS A 249 -2.76 -15.13 3.79
N PRO A 250 -1.73 -15.52 4.57
CA PRO A 250 -0.89 -14.59 5.33
C PRO A 250 0.06 -13.81 4.39
N VAL A 251 -0.53 -13.01 3.51
CA VAL A 251 0.20 -12.15 2.59
C VAL A 251 0.68 -10.93 3.35
N THR A 252 2.00 -10.75 3.42
CA THR A 252 2.59 -9.54 3.97
C THR A 252 2.95 -8.59 2.84
N ASN A 253 2.61 -7.32 3.00
CA ASN A 253 2.97 -6.30 2.03
C ASN A 253 4.45 -5.91 2.03
N ALA A 254 5.30 -6.59 2.81
CA ALA A 254 6.71 -6.27 2.89
C ALA A 254 7.39 -6.28 1.50
N MET A 255 7.04 -7.27 0.66
CA MET A 255 7.54 -7.33 -0.72
C MET A 255 7.01 -6.16 -1.56
N SER A 256 5.71 -5.85 -1.45
CA SER A 256 5.11 -4.70 -2.14
C SER A 256 5.71 -3.38 -1.66
N GLU A 257 5.92 -3.19 -0.35
CA GLU A 257 6.54 -1.98 0.20
C GLU A 257 7.97 -1.79 -0.30
N GLY A 258 8.77 -2.86 -0.37
CA GLY A 258 10.10 -2.86 -0.95
C GLY A 258 10.07 -2.45 -2.42
N LEU A 259 9.16 -3.04 -3.19
CA LEU A 259 8.98 -2.74 -4.60
C LEU A 259 8.52 -1.28 -4.82
N TYR A 260 7.54 -0.81 -4.04
CA TYR A 260 7.08 0.59 -4.11
C TYR A 260 8.14 1.59 -3.71
N SER A 261 9.00 1.25 -2.75
CA SER A 261 10.17 2.07 -2.37
C SER A 261 11.17 2.15 -3.51
N LYS A 262 11.43 1.03 -4.21
CA LYS A 262 12.28 0.97 -5.40
C LYS A 262 11.71 1.83 -6.54
N ILE A 263 10.40 1.73 -6.82
CA ILE A 263 9.71 2.54 -7.82
C ILE A 263 9.75 4.03 -7.45
N GLN A 264 9.59 4.37 -6.18
CA GLN A 264 9.71 5.75 -5.72
C GLN A 264 11.13 6.30 -5.91
N LYS A 265 12.14 5.47 -5.67
CA LYS A 265 13.55 5.83 -5.93
C LYS A 265 13.81 6.08 -7.41
N ILE A 266 13.32 5.20 -8.30
CA ILE A 266 13.40 5.38 -9.77
C ILE A 266 12.80 6.72 -10.17
N LYS A 267 11.61 7.05 -9.67
CA LYS A 267 10.93 8.31 -9.94
C LYS A 267 11.72 9.52 -9.43
N SER A 268 12.30 9.42 -8.24
CA SER A 268 13.08 10.51 -7.63
C SER A 268 14.38 10.74 -8.36
N MET A 269 15.10 9.68 -8.77
CA MET A 269 16.35 9.76 -9.55
C MET A 269 16.12 10.42 -10.92
N ALA A 270 14.98 10.16 -11.55
CA ALA A 270 14.60 10.79 -12.82
C ALA A 270 14.02 12.22 -12.65
N CYS A 271 13.99 12.78 -11.44
CA CYS A 271 13.29 14.04 -11.13
C CYS A 271 11.82 14.06 -11.61
N GLY A 272 11.21 12.89 -11.76
CA GLY A 272 9.86 12.66 -12.29
C GLY A 272 9.86 12.29 -13.77
N PHE A 273 8.71 11.86 -14.25
CA PHE A 273 8.49 11.47 -15.64
C PHE A 273 7.42 12.35 -16.27
N ARG A 274 7.71 12.98 -17.41
CA ARG A 274 6.73 13.74 -18.20
C ARG A 274 5.82 12.81 -18.99
N ASN A 275 6.39 11.73 -19.53
CA ASN A 275 5.69 10.70 -20.30
C ASN A 275 5.41 9.48 -19.40
N LEU A 276 4.16 9.02 -19.39
CA LEU A 276 3.73 7.87 -18.59
C LEU A 276 4.33 6.57 -19.12
N GLU A 277 4.47 6.40 -20.44
CA GLU A 277 5.09 5.22 -21.05
C GLU A 277 6.56 5.10 -20.64
N ASN A 278 7.28 6.22 -20.56
CA ASN A 278 8.65 6.23 -20.06
C ASN A 278 8.71 5.77 -18.60
N PHE A 279 7.74 6.16 -17.78
CA PHE A 279 7.66 5.70 -16.39
C PHE A 279 7.39 4.19 -16.30
N LYS A 280 6.48 3.67 -17.12
CA LYS A 280 6.21 2.22 -17.22
C LYS A 280 7.45 1.45 -17.68
N THR A 281 8.13 1.93 -18.72
CA THR A 281 9.38 1.34 -19.22
C THR A 281 10.44 1.26 -18.12
N ALA A 282 10.64 2.35 -17.37
CA ALA A 282 11.59 2.37 -16.25
C ALA A 282 11.19 1.39 -15.14
N ILE A 283 9.90 1.28 -14.82
CA ILE A 283 9.42 0.30 -13.84
C ILE A 283 9.70 -1.13 -14.32
N TYR A 284 9.34 -1.49 -15.53
CA TYR A 284 9.60 -2.83 -16.08
C TYR A 284 11.10 -3.13 -16.13
N PHE A 285 11.92 -2.17 -16.54
CA PHE A 285 13.38 -2.34 -16.60
C PHE A 285 13.99 -2.71 -15.24
N HIS A 286 13.55 -2.03 -14.18
CA HIS A 286 14.14 -2.20 -12.85
C HIS A 286 13.39 -3.20 -11.95
N CYS A 287 12.12 -3.45 -12.23
CA CYS A 287 11.23 -4.18 -11.34
C CYS A 287 10.44 -5.30 -12.03
N GLY A 288 10.57 -5.48 -13.34
CA GLY A 288 9.80 -6.48 -14.09
C GLY A 288 10.39 -7.89 -14.07
N GLY A 289 11.56 -8.11 -13.47
CA GLY A 289 12.20 -9.44 -13.47
C GLY A 289 12.56 -9.95 -14.89
N LEU A 290 12.70 -9.06 -15.86
CA LEU A 290 12.84 -9.39 -17.28
C LEU A 290 14.28 -9.82 -17.64
N ASP A 291 14.42 -10.75 -18.57
CA ASP A 291 15.69 -11.00 -19.25
C ASP A 291 15.97 -9.87 -20.26
N LEU A 292 16.84 -8.96 -19.87
CA LEU A 292 17.16 -7.74 -20.60
C LEU A 292 18.35 -7.90 -21.54
N TYR A 293 19.07 -9.03 -21.49
CA TYR A 293 20.28 -9.24 -22.28
C TYR A 293 19.96 -9.46 -23.76
N PRO A 294 20.76 -8.89 -24.67
CA PRO A 294 20.71 -9.27 -26.07
C PRO A 294 21.18 -10.73 -26.23
N CYS A 295 20.55 -11.48 -27.12
CA CYS A 295 21.06 -12.77 -27.58
C CYS A 295 22.20 -12.55 -28.54
#